data_d678d83de076814fb179a28bfe40f9ff
#
_entry.id   d678d83de076814fb179a28bfe40f9ff
#
_cell.length_a   1.000
_cell.length_b   1.000
_cell.length_c   1.000
_cell.angle_alpha   90.00
_cell.angle_beta   90.00
_cell.angle_gamma   90.00
#
_symmetry.space_group_name_H-M   'P 1'
#
loop_
_entity.id
_entity.type
_entity.pdbx_description
1 polymer ?
#
loop_
_entity_poly.entity_id
_entity_poly.type
_entity_poly.pdbx_seq_one_letter_code
_entity_poly.pdbx_strand_id
1 'polypeptide(L)'
;MKKLFTLIVAAFMAVSVNAQTETPLVLGGGWNAGFAYDADVYDFTISKMYGAAEFACNVNSADYPKYILEFEDPLPANCQVNYTWKASADAEGEATPAYGRAVGDGTTKKYELVFDPEHPYIVGVSVQHTDDEEVNLKVKKLTLVGADNSEKQVYASFTDWAGTDNTVANKYKGIVSFDKLWQQLAINGLAGKSNVTVKVKLAEPTPNVQMCVDYEDDSHEWPSFGGSDEVTFTTKEGAVIKNVGIQYTDQENNPAKVSVLGAWFG
;
A
#
# COMPACT_ATOMS: atom_id res chain seq x y z
N MET A 1 -26.33 37.82 -48.79
CA MET A 1 -25.83 36.44 -48.44
C MET A 1 -25.08 36.55 -47.12
N LYS A 2 -25.76 36.21 -46.03
CA LYS A 2 -25.19 36.25 -44.68
C LYS A 2 -24.62 34.86 -44.39
N LYS A 3 -23.30 34.75 -44.23
CA LYS A 3 -22.63 33.51 -43.83
C LYS A 3 -22.79 33.38 -42.33
N LEU A 4 -23.54 32.36 -41.94
CA LEU A 4 -23.71 31.93 -40.56
C LEU A 4 -22.44 31.17 -40.13
N PHE A 5 -21.62 31.74 -39.29
CA PHE A 5 -20.52 31.04 -38.64
C PHE A 5 -21.12 30.29 -37.46
N THR A 6 -21.26 28.96 -37.63
CA THR A 6 -21.58 28.08 -36.52
C THR A 6 -20.30 27.86 -35.71
N LEU A 7 -20.20 28.51 -34.57
CA LEU A 7 -19.14 28.29 -33.59
C LEU A 7 -19.45 26.99 -32.87
N ILE A 8 -18.78 25.92 -33.26
CA ILE A 8 -18.78 24.66 -32.47
C ILE A 8 -17.87 24.94 -31.28
N VAL A 9 -18.47 25.28 -30.16
CA VAL A 9 -17.80 25.22 -28.85
C VAL A 9 -17.70 23.74 -28.49
N ALA A 10 -16.57 23.12 -28.81
CA ALA A 10 -16.20 21.85 -28.23
C ALA A 10 -15.93 22.11 -26.73
N ALA A 11 -16.95 21.86 -25.93
CA ALA A 11 -16.76 21.74 -24.50
C ALA A 11 -15.86 20.50 -24.28
N PHE A 12 -14.57 20.73 -24.17
CA PHE A 12 -13.69 19.79 -23.51
C PHE A 12 -14.17 19.71 -22.06
N MET A 13 -15.03 18.74 -21.77
CA MET A 13 -15.15 18.25 -20.43
C MET A 13 -13.77 17.65 -20.13
N ALA A 14 -12.92 18.45 -19.50
CA ALA A 14 -11.85 17.91 -18.71
C ALA A 14 -12.53 17.05 -17.64
N VAL A 15 -12.61 15.76 -17.92
CA VAL A 15 -12.77 14.77 -16.86
C VAL A 15 -11.49 14.93 -16.06
N SER A 16 -11.56 15.78 -15.03
CA SER A 16 -10.62 15.70 -13.95
C SER A 16 -10.84 14.30 -13.37
N VAL A 17 -10.02 13.35 -13.82
CA VAL A 17 -9.76 12.18 -13.04
C VAL A 17 -9.12 12.76 -11.78
N ASN A 18 -9.94 13.11 -10.80
CA ASN A 18 -9.47 13.24 -9.44
C ASN A 18 -8.85 11.89 -9.16
N ALA A 19 -7.53 11.84 -9.15
CA ALA A 19 -6.83 10.72 -8.56
C ALA A 19 -7.34 10.71 -7.12
N GLN A 20 -8.26 9.83 -6.86
CA GLN A 20 -8.91 9.71 -5.56
C GLN A 20 -7.79 9.35 -4.61
N THR A 21 -7.44 10.27 -3.73
CA THR A 21 -6.38 10.03 -2.74
C THR A 21 -6.86 8.87 -1.88
N GLU A 22 -6.21 7.72 -2.02
CA GLU A 22 -6.55 6.56 -1.20
C GLU A 22 -6.31 6.91 0.26
N THR A 23 -7.35 6.83 1.08
CA THR A 23 -7.25 7.09 2.52
C THR A 23 -7.02 5.77 3.24
N PRO A 24 -5.91 5.65 4.01
CA PRO A 24 -5.65 4.46 4.81
C PRO A 24 -6.76 4.25 5.85
N LEU A 25 -7.12 3.00 6.04
CA LEU A 25 -8.09 2.56 7.05
C LEU A 25 -7.36 1.90 8.21
N VAL A 26 -7.81 2.16 9.41
CA VAL A 26 -7.27 1.55 10.63
C VAL A 26 -7.88 0.16 10.80
N LEU A 27 -7.03 -0.86 10.81
CA LEU A 27 -7.42 -2.20 11.20
C LEU A 27 -7.43 -2.25 12.74
N GLY A 28 -8.43 -2.85 13.33
CA GLY A 28 -8.45 -2.90 14.78
C GLY A 28 -9.61 -3.70 15.31
N GLY A 29 -9.38 -4.38 16.42
CA GLY A 29 -10.38 -5.17 17.07
C GLY A 29 -10.97 -6.26 16.16
N GLY A 30 -11.43 -7.32 16.70
CA GLY A 30 -12.06 -8.35 15.91
C GLY A 30 -13.11 -9.05 16.74
N TRP A 31 -14.16 -9.50 16.10
CA TRP A 31 -15.10 -10.38 16.74
C TRP A 31 -14.44 -11.75 16.88
N ASN A 32 -14.04 -12.11 18.11
CA ASN A 32 -13.39 -13.38 18.47
C ASN A 32 -12.09 -13.74 17.72
N ALA A 33 -11.43 -12.80 17.08
CA ALA A 33 -10.13 -13.04 16.44
C ALA A 33 -8.98 -12.73 17.39
N GLY A 34 -7.95 -13.56 17.40
CA GLY A 34 -6.66 -13.24 18.00
C GLY A 34 -5.94 -12.23 17.13
N PHE A 35 -5.76 -11.02 17.65
CA PHE A 35 -5.33 -9.88 16.84
C PHE A 35 -4.11 -9.19 17.47
N ALA A 36 -3.10 -8.98 16.65
CA ALA A 36 -1.97 -8.10 16.94
C ALA A 36 -1.65 -7.30 15.68
N TYR A 37 -1.97 -6.02 15.67
CA TYR A 37 -1.78 -5.16 14.52
C TYR A 37 -1.39 -3.73 14.92
N ASP A 38 -0.37 -3.21 14.25
CA ASP A 38 -0.05 -1.79 14.22
C ASP A 38 -0.19 -1.31 12.77
N ALA A 39 -1.31 -0.65 12.48
CA ALA A 39 -1.71 -0.27 11.13
C ALA A 39 -0.78 0.73 10.46
N ASP A 40 0.02 1.44 11.25
CA ASP A 40 0.73 2.62 10.78
C ASP A 40 2.22 2.37 10.55
N VAL A 41 2.73 1.17 10.87
CA VAL A 41 4.17 0.92 10.86
C VAL A 41 4.52 -0.43 10.25
N TYR A 42 5.42 -0.41 9.27
CA TYR A 42 6.08 -1.60 8.74
C TYR A 42 7.43 -1.79 9.42
N ASP A 43 7.59 -2.88 10.17
CA ASP A 43 8.85 -3.26 10.79
C ASP A 43 9.67 -4.17 9.85
N PHE A 44 10.86 -3.71 9.48
CA PHE A 44 11.84 -4.50 8.72
C PHE A 44 13.08 -4.74 9.54
N THR A 45 13.57 -5.96 9.57
CA THR A 45 14.88 -6.28 10.10
C THR A 45 15.79 -6.63 8.92
N ILE A 46 16.85 -5.87 8.73
CA ILE A 46 17.88 -6.12 7.73
C ILE A 46 19.12 -6.57 8.48
N SER A 47 19.58 -7.79 8.21
CA SER A 47 20.65 -8.45 8.99
C SER A 47 22.01 -8.50 8.30
N LYS A 48 22.10 -8.01 7.06
CA LYS A 48 23.36 -8.01 6.31
C LYS A 48 23.56 -6.74 5.49
N MET A 49 24.81 -6.42 5.27
CA MET A 49 25.22 -5.34 4.37
C MET A 49 24.53 -5.45 3.01
N TYR A 50 24.05 -4.32 2.52
CA TYR A 50 23.33 -4.15 1.27
C TYR A 50 21.94 -4.83 1.20
N GLY A 51 21.47 -5.43 2.28
CA GLY A 51 20.06 -5.80 2.40
C GLY A 51 19.17 -4.57 2.27
N ALA A 52 18.03 -4.71 1.62
CA ALA A 52 17.12 -3.59 1.38
C ALA A 52 15.66 -3.99 1.52
N ALA A 53 14.86 -3.17 2.19
CA ALA A 53 13.41 -3.23 2.14
C ALA A 53 12.92 -2.39 0.97
N GLU A 54 12.14 -2.96 0.04
CA GLU A 54 11.69 -2.31 -1.19
C GLU A 54 10.18 -2.10 -1.20
N PHE A 55 9.76 -0.96 -1.75
CA PHE A 55 8.38 -0.57 -2.00
C PHE A 55 8.17 -0.48 -3.51
N ALA A 56 7.37 -1.37 -4.09
CA ALA A 56 7.10 -1.35 -5.52
C ALA A 56 6.22 -0.15 -5.90
N CYS A 57 6.72 0.72 -6.75
CA CYS A 57 6.02 1.93 -7.20
C CYS A 57 5.34 1.73 -8.54
N ASN A 58 6.08 1.26 -9.56
CA ASN A 58 5.62 1.03 -10.93
C ASN A 58 4.90 2.24 -11.54
N VAL A 59 5.55 3.41 -11.55
CA VAL A 59 4.99 4.68 -12.00
C VAL A 59 5.93 5.44 -12.94
N ASN A 60 5.38 6.32 -13.78
CA ASN A 60 6.16 7.30 -14.52
C ASN A 60 6.60 8.44 -13.58
N SER A 61 7.86 8.83 -13.63
CA SER A 61 8.39 9.95 -12.83
C SER A 61 7.78 11.29 -13.25
N ALA A 62 7.32 11.42 -14.49
CA ALA A 62 6.62 12.61 -14.96
C ALA A 62 5.25 12.81 -14.28
N ASP A 63 4.55 11.71 -13.99
CA ASP A 63 3.27 11.73 -13.29
C ASP A 63 3.47 11.93 -11.78
N TYR A 64 4.51 11.32 -11.23
CA TYR A 64 4.88 11.39 -9.81
C TYR A 64 6.35 11.82 -9.66
N PRO A 65 6.66 13.12 -9.76
CA PRO A 65 8.05 13.60 -9.72
C PRO A 65 8.69 13.53 -8.33
N LYS A 66 7.89 13.38 -7.27
CA LYS A 66 8.37 13.43 -5.88
C LYS A 66 7.86 12.25 -5.07
N TYR A 67 8.56 11.95 -3.99
CA TYR A 67 8.11 10.99 -3.00
C TYR A 67 8.49 11.42 -1.59
N ILE A 68 7.68 10.98 -0.62
CA ILE A 68 7.85 11.24 0.80
C ILE A 68 7.97 9.90 1.51
N LEU A 69 9.08 9.68 2.19
CA LEU A 69 9.32 8.50 3.01
C LEU A 69 9.35 8.91 4.48
N GLU A 70 8.45 8.34 5.27
CA GLU A 70 8.31 8.63 6.70
C GLU A 70 8.64 7.39 7.54
N PHE A 71 9.39 7.60 8.60
CA PHE A 71 9.79 6.59 9.57
C PHE A 71 9.16 6.87 10.95
N GLU A 72 8.97 5.84 11.76
CA GLU A 72 8.59 6.01 13.17
C GLU A 72 9.78 6.48 13.99
N ASP A 73 10.94 5.88 13.77
CA ASP A 73 12.21 6.26 14.38
C ASP A 73 13.12 6.91 13.31
N PRO A 74 14.09 7.76 13.69
CA PRO A 74 15.02 8.33 12.72
C PRO A 74 15.77 7.27 11.94
N LEU A 75 15.99 7.52 10.63
CA LEU A 75 16.76 6.62 9.80
C LEU A 75 18.22 6.57 10.28
N PRO A 76 18.76 5.39 10.63
CA PRO A 76 20.13 5.24 11.10
C PRO A 76 21.18 5.68 10.05
N ALA A 77 22.35 6.15 10.51
CA ALA A 77 23.41 6.64 9.64
C ALA A 77 24.00 5.57 8.69
N ASN A 78 23.85 4.29 9.06
CA ASN A 78 24.22 3.13 8.23
C ASN A 78 23.10 2.67 7.29
N CYS A 79 22.12 3.52 7.02
CA CYS A 79 21.05 3.27 6.07
C CYS A 79 20.99 4.38 5.02
N GLN A 80 20.58 4.01 3.82
CA GLN A 80 20.35 4.93 2.72
C GLN A 80 19.04 4.65 2.00
N VAL A 81 18.46 5.71 1.44
CA VAL A 81 17.29 5.64 0.56
C VAL A 81 17.77 5.55 -0.88
N ASN A 82 17.24 4.60 -1.62
CA ASN A 82 17.52 4.38 -3.03
C ASN A 82 16.20 4.25 -3.80
N TYR A 83 16.27 4.22 -5.12
CA TYR A 83 15.20 3.75 -5.96
C TYR A 83 15.75 3.00 -7.17
N THR A 84 14.89 2.22 -7.82
CA THR A 84 15.18 1.50 -9.06
C THR A 84 14.32 2.03 -10.19
N TRP A 85 14.87 2.07 -11.41
CA TRP A 85 14.21 2.65 -12.56
C TRP A 85 14.48 1.87 -13.86
N LYS A 86 13.62 2.08 -14.85
CA LYS A 86 13.72 1.56 -16.22
C LYS A 86 13.45 2.66 -17.24
N ALA A 87 13.84 2.42 -18.50
CA ALA A 87 13.54 3.34 -19.60
C ALA A 87 12.03 3.45 -19.91
N SER A 88 11.26 2.41 -19.62
CA SER A 88 9.79 2.39 -19.73
C SER A 88 9.23 1.23 -18.89
N ALA A 89 7.90 1.20 -18.73
CA ALA A 89 7.20 0.10 -18.05
C ALA A 89 7.49 -1.28 -18.68
N ASP A 90 7.57 -1.32 -20.01
CA ASP A 90 7.76 -2.54 -20.80
C ASP A 90 9.23 -2.85 -21.13
N ALA A 91 10.17 -2.06 -20.59
CA ALA A 91 11.59 -2.29 -20.85
C ALA A 91 12.03 -3.64 -20.26
N GLU A 92 12.67 -4.45 -21.12
CA GLU A 92 13.23 -5.74 -20.70
C GLU A 92 14.46 -5.56 -19.80
N GLY A 93 14.79 -6.61 -19.04
CA GLY A 93 15.96 -6.64 -18.18
C GLY A 93 15.71 -6.12 -16.77
N GLU A 94 16.77 -6.11 -15.97
CA GLU A 94 16.74 -5.65 -14.58
C GLU A 94 16.61 -4.13 -14.49
N ALA A 95 16.00 -3.67 -13.40
CA ALA A 95 15.91 -2.25 -13.12
C ALA A 95 17.27 -1.69 -12.68
N THR A 96 17.58 -0.48 -13.12
CA THR A 96 18.84 0.20 -12.76
C THR A 96 18.70 0.89 -11.41
N PRO A 97 19.60 0.67 -10.46
CA PRO A 97 19.53 1.33 -9.17
C PRO A 97 20.08 2.77 -9.22
N ALA A 98 19.43 3.67 -8.48
CA ALA A 98 19.88 5.02 -8.17
C ALA A 98 20.12 5.10 -6.66
N TYR A 99 21.39 5.00 -6.27
CA TYR A 99 21.83 4.92 -4.89
C TYR A 99 21.95 6.28 -4.20
N GLY A 100 21.91 6.28 -2.85
CA GLY A 100 22.27 7.41 -2.01
C GLY A 100 21.40 8.65 -2.20
N ARG A 101 20.13 8.48 -2.47
CA ARG A 101 19.19 9.62 -2.64
C ARG A 101 19.01 10.40 -1.35
N ALA A 102 19.10 9.72 -0.23
CA ALA A 102 19.29 10.27 1.11
C ALA A 102 20.10 9.27 1.93
N VAL A 103 20.86 9.76 2.90
CA VAL A 103 21.59 8.94 3.87
C VAL A 103 21.02 9.26 5.24
N GLY A 104 20.82 8.25 6.05
CA GLY A 104 20.37 8.42 7.43
C GLY A 104 21.37 9.26 8.23
N ASP A 105 20.85 10.02 9.17
CA ASP A 105 21.64 10.88 10.08
C ASP A 105 21.36 10.59 11.56
N GLY A 106 20.51 9.58 11.82
CA GLY A 106 20.07 9.24 13.17
C GLY A 106 19.11 10.26 13.82
N THR A 107 18.68 11.28 13.05
CA THR A 107 17.80 12.35 13.57
C THR A 107 16.57 12.60 12.72
N THR A 108 16.66 12.40 11.41
CA THR A 108 15.60 12.69 10.45
C THR A 108 14.64 11.51 10.31
N LYS A 109 13.34 11.80 10.46
CA LYS A 109 12.25 10.82 10.34
C LYS A 109 11.46 10.94 9.03
N LYS A 110 11.58 12.05 8.32
CA LYS A 110 10.83 12.31 7.09
C LYS A 110 11.75 12.85 6.02
N TYR A 111 11.73 12.18 4.88
CA TYR A 111 12.50 12.54 3.70
C TYR A 111 11.54 12.90 2.56
N GLU A 112 11.68 14.13 2.02
CA GLU A 112 10.98 14.58 0.81
C GLU A 112 11.99 14.61 -0.32
N LEU A 113 11.83 13.74 -1.30
CA LEU A 113 12.83 13.48 -2.33
C LEU A 113 12.20 13.61 -3.72
N VAL A 114 13.04 13.90 -4.70
CA VAL A 114 12.66 14.06 -6.10
C VAL A 114 13.29 12.93 -6.91
N PHE A 115 12.52 12.31 -7.80
CA PHE A 115 13.07 11.41 -8.79
C PHE A 115 13.86 12.20 -9.84
N ASP A 116 14.92 11.61 -10.36
CA ASP A 116 15.66 12.21 -11.46
C ASP A 116 14.77 12.22 -12.72
N PRO A 117 14.59 13.37 -13.38
CA PRO A 117 13.77 13.46 -14.59
C PRO A 117 14.32 12.65 -15.78
N GLU A 118 15.58 12.23 -15.73
CA GLU A 118 16.18 11.32 -16.73
C GLU A 118 15.83 9.85 -16.46
N HIS A 119 15.18 9.54 -15.34
CA HIS A 119 14.71 8.19 -14.95
C HIS A 119 13.19 8.08 -15.16
N PRO A 120 12.72 7.74 -16.37
CA PRO A 120 11.33 7.95 -16.75
C PRO A 120 10.33 7.01 -16.05
N TYR A 121 10.75 5.80 -15.69
CA TYR A 121 9.86 4.82 -15.04
C TYR A 121 10.47 4.30 -13.76
N ILE A 122 9.83 4.59 -12.63
CA ILE A 122 10.27 4.17 -11.30
C ILE A 122 9.65 2.82 -10.95
N VAL A 123 10.49 1.83 -10.74
CA VAL A 123 10.08 0.47 -10.38
C VAL A 123 9.79 0.38 -8.88
N GLY A 124 10.70 0.89 -8.05
CA GLY A 124 10.53 0.86 -6.60
C GLY A 124 11.42 1.84 -5.87
N VAL A 125 11.06 2.13 -4.62
CA VAL A 125 11.89 2.87 -3.65
C VAL A 125 12.33 1.88 -2.58
N SER A 126 13.59 1.96 -2.15
CA SER A 126 14.12 1.06 -1.14
C SER A 126 14.87 1.79 -0.03
N VAL A 127 14.91 1.17 1.13
CA VAL A 127 15.81 1.54 2.23
C VAL A 127 16.82 0.42 2.38
N GLN A 128 18.08 0.74 2.21
CA GLN A 128 19.19 -0.21 2.18
C GLN A 128 20.11 0.03 3.36
N HIS A 129 20.55 -1.05 3.97
CA HIS A 129 21.57 -1.07 5.00
C HIS A 129 22.98 -1.10 4.39
N THR A 130 23.93 -0.37 4.94
CA THR A 130 25.28 -0.17 4.35
C THR A 130 26.43 -0.77 5.14
N ASP A 131 26.14 -1.47 6.24
CA ASP A 131 27.14 -2.22 7.03
C ASP A 131 26.64 -3.62 7.42
N ASP A 132 27.41 -4.34 8.24
CA ASP A 132 27.12 -5.73 8.64
C ASP A 132 26.33 -5.85 9.95
N GLU A 133 25.97 -4.74 10.59
CA GLU A 133 25.18 -4.76 11.81
C GLU A 133 23.71 -4.93 11.49
N GLU A 134 22.98 -5.71 12.31
CA GLU A 134 21.53 -5.82 12.16
C GLU A 134 20.85 -4.47 12.44
N VAL A 135 19.97 -4.06 11.55
CA VAL A 135 19.16 -2.85 11.72
C VAL A 135 17.66 -3.19 11.69
N ASN A 136 16.92 -2.56 12.56
CA ASN A 136 15.46 -2.60 12.56
C ASN A 136 14.92 -1.23 12.12
N LEU A 137 14.15 -1.25 11.03
CA LEU A 137 13.56 -0.05 10.42
C LEU A 137 12.05 -0.08 10.58
N LYS A 138 11.50 1.01 11.10
CA LYS A 138 10.06 1.19 11.22
C LYS A 138 9.59 2.26 10.23
N VAL A 139 9.11 1.82 9.09
CA VAL A 139 8.60 2.70 8.04
C VAL A 139 7.11 2.93 8.26
N LYS A 140 6.70 4.20 8.41
CA LYS A 140 5.28 4.56 8.52
C LYS A 140 4.60 4.51 7.18
N LYS A 141 5.15 5.22 6.20
CA LYS A 141 4.57 5.27 4.85
C LYS A 141 5.58 5.74 3.82
N LEU A 142 5.31 5.36 2.58
CA LEU A 142 5.86 5.96 1.38
C LEU A 142 4.69 6.59 0.60
N THR A 143 4.80 7.87 0.28
CA THR A 143 3.80 8.62 -0.50
C THR A 143 4.45 9.12 -1.79
N LEU A 144 3.87 8.80 -2.94
CA LEU A 144 4.20 9.43 -4.20
C LEU A 144 3.40 10.73 -4.33
N VAL A 145 4.06 11.81 -4.75
CA VAL A 145 3.43 13.11 -4.94
C VAL A 145 3.36 13.41 -6.42
N GLY A 146 2.15 13.56 -6.93
CA GLY A 146 1.86 13.84 -8.33
C GLY A 146 2.30 15.24 -8.74
N ALA A 147 2.45 15.44 -10.06
CA ALA A 147 2.75 16.74 -10.63
C ALA A 147 1.66 17.80 -10.34
N ASP A 148 0.44 17.35 -10.08
CA ASP A 148 -0.72 18.13 -9.65
C ASP A 148 -0.86 18.26 -8.12
N ASN A 149 0.15 17.81 -7.35
CA ASN A 149 0.17 17.66 -5.89
C ASN A 149 -0.83 16.64 -5.34
N SER A 150 -1.39 15.76 -6.14
CA SER A 150 -2.09 14.57 -5.65
C SER A 150 -1.12 13.65 -4.88
N GLU A 151 -1.64 12.92 -3.92
CA GLU A 151 -0.85 11.97 -3.15
C GLU A 151 -1.34 10.53 -3.40
N LYS A 152 -0.40 9.62 -3.62
CA LYS A 152 -0.65 8.17 -3.72
C LYS A 152 0.23 7.44 -2.73
N GLN A 153 -0.38 6.74 -1.78
CA GLN A 153 0.37 5.91 -0.87
C GLN A 153 0.82 4.62 -1.55
N VAL A 154 2.10 4.29 -1.38
CA VAL A 154 2.69 3.03 -1.80
C VAL A 154 2.82 2.13 -0.60
N TYR A 155 2.41 0.90 -0.77
CA TYR A 155 2.45 -0.12 0.28
C TYR A 155 3.71 -0.95 0.16
N ALA A 156 4.22 -1.41 1.30
CA ALA A 156 5.38 -2.27 1.30
C ALA A 156 5.12 -3.49 0.41
N SER A 157 5.99 -3.70 -0.55
CA SER A 157 6.13 -5.00 -1.18
C SER A 157 7.22 -5.75 -0.43
N PHE A 158 6.96 -7.02 -0.14
CA PHE A 158 7.92 -7.87 0.59
C PHE A 158 8.96 -8.48 -0.34
N THR A 159 9.37 -7.77 -1.35
CA THR A 159 10.44 -8.22 -2.24
C THR A 159 11.76 -8.05 -1.50
N ASP A 160 12.31 -9.17 -1.08
CA ASP A 160 13.70 -9.27 -0.65
C ASP A 160 14.59 -9.03 -1.88
N TRP A 161 15.26 -7.89 -1.93
CA TRP A 161 16.11 -7.53 -3.07
C TRP A 161 17.39 -8.36 -3.15
N ALA A 162 17.67 -9.18 -2.18
CA ALA A 162 19.07 -9.50 -2.04
C ALA A 162 19.45 -10.93 -2.31
N GLY A 163 18.85 -11.65 -3.13
CA GLY A 163 19.35 -12.99 -3.39
C GLY A 163 19.67 -13.77 -2.09
N THR A 164 20.06 -14.97 -2.20
CA THR A 164 20.06 -16.04 -1.20
C THR A 164 20.73 -15.80 0.16
N ASP A 165 21.40 -14.67 0.38
CA ASP A 165 22.18 -14.42 1.60
C ASP A 165 21.77 -13.20 2.43
N ASN A 166 20.86 -12.37 1.96
CA ASN A 166 20.36 -11.22 2.69
C ASN A 166 18.95 -11.51 3.20
N THR A 167 18.76 -11.47 4.49
CA THR A 167 17.45 -11.65 5.10
C THR A 167 16.88 -10.31 5.51
N VAL A 168 15.91 -9.83 4.75
CA VAL A 168 14.95 -8.85 5.23
C VAL A 168 13.81 -9.62 5.88
N ALA A 169 13.82 -9.69 7.20
CA ALA A 169 12.70 -10.28 7.94
C ALA A 169 11.65 -9.19 8.14
N ASN A 170 10.49 -9.40 7.58
CA ASN A 170 9.36 -8.54 7.82
C ASN A 170 8.64 -8.96 9.10
N LYS A 171 8.69 -8.13 10.12
CA LYS A 171 7.90 -8.28 11.33
C LYS A 171 6.56 -7.59 11.15
N TYR A 172 5.69 -8.25 10.42
CA TYR A 172 4.37 -7.73 10.18
C TYR A 172 3.55 -7.67 11.46
N LYS A 173 3.15 -6.50 11.89
CA LYS A 173 2.28 -6.31 13.05
C LYS A 173 0.79 -6.50 12.73
N GLY A 174 0.45 -6.84 11.50
CA GLY A 174 -0.91 -7.08 11.02
C GLY A 174 -1.25 -8.55 10.83
N ILE A 175 -0.79 -9.43 11.72
CA ILE A 175 -1.18 -10.83 11.67
C ILE A 175 -2.42 -11.03 12.52
N VAL A 176 -3.52 -11.39 11.86
CA VAL A 176 -4.71 -11.88 12.53
C VAL A 176 -4.70 -13.41 12.53
N SER A 177 -5.00 -14.00 13.69
CA SER A 177 -5.18 -15.45 13.82
C SER A 177 -6.67 -15.74 13.89
N PHE A 178 -7.13 -16.56 12.96
CA PHE A 178 -8.48 -17.11 12.94
C PHE A 178 -8.41 -18.60 13.32
N ASP A 179 -9.32 -19.07 14.15
CA ASP A 179 -9.46 -20.46 14.56
C ASP A 179 -10.89 -20.96 14.54
N LYS A 180 -11.84 -20.12 14.17
CA LYS A 180 -13.25 -20.44 14.10
C LYS A 180 -13.96 -19.76 12.95
N LEU A 181 -14.89 -20.45 12.37
CA LEU A 181 -15.81 -19.93 11.35
C LEU A 181 -16.44 -18.60 11.77
N TRP A 182 -16.52 -17.66 10.84
CA TRP A 182 -17.12 -16.34 10.97
C TRP A 182 -16.37 -15.35 11.88
N GLN A 183 -15.19 -15.66 12.34
CA GLN A 183 -14.36 -14.65 12.98
C GLN A 183 -14.03 -13.52 11.99
N GLN A 184 -13.98 -12.30 12.49
CA GLN A 184 -13.73 -11.11 11.68
C GLN A 184 -12.64 -10.24 12.30
N LEU A 185 -11.82 -9.65 11.41
CA LEU A 185 -10.99 -8.50 11.71
C LEU A 185 -11.71 -7.24 11.22
N ALA A 186 -12.06 -6.35 12.12
CA ALA A 186 -12.74 -5.11 11.77
C ALA A 186 -11.83 -4.14 11.00
N ILE A 187 -12.41 -3.43 10.03
CA ILE A 187 -11.80 -2.31 9.33
C ILE A 187 -12.53 -1.04 9.75
N ASN A 188 -11.84 -0.18 10.51
CA ASN A 188 -12.44 1.02 11.07
C ASN A 188 -12.39 2.20 10.10
N GLY A 189 -13.26 3.19 10.31
CA GLY A 189 -13.29 4.43 9.54
C GLY A 189 -14.27 4.43 8.37
N LEU A 190 -14.99 3.34 8.12
CA LEU A 190 -16.00 3.24 7.06
C LEU A 190 -17.44 3.36 7.54
N ALA A 191 -17.73 3.14 8.81
CA ALA A 191 -19.08 3.28 9.35
C ALA A 191 -19.66 4.68 9.07
N GLY A 192 -20.92 4.73 8.64
CA GLY A 192 -21.60 5.96 8.24
C GLY A 192 -21.29 6.47 6.82
N LYS A 193 -20.39 5.82 6.08
CA LYS A 193 -20.09 6.15 4.67
C LYS A 193 -20.97 5.34 3.71
N SER A 194 -21.07 5.82 2.47
CA SER A 194 -21.77 5.14 1.37
C SER A 194 -21.02 5.41 0.06
N ASN A 195 -21.21 4.55 -0.94
CA ASN A 195 -20.64 4.70 -2.29
C ASN A 195 -19.11 4.86 -2.28
N VAL A 196 -18.41 4.12 -1.43
CA VAL A 196 -16.96 4.13 -1.36
C VAL A 196 -16.36 2.90 -2.03
N THR A 197 -15.21 3.08 -2.66
CA THR A 197 -14.40 1.96 -3.13
C THR A 197 -13.42 1.58 -2.03
N VAL A 198 -13.44 0.31 -1.64
CA VAL A 198 -12.56 -0.23 -0.60
C VAL A 198 -11.56 -1.18 -1.26
N LYS A 199 -10.32 -1.06 -0.86
CA LYS A 199 -9.22 -1.91 -1.29
C LYS A 199 -8.57 -2.54 -0.06
N VAL A 200 -8.35 -3.86 -0.11
CA VAL A 200 -7.65 -4.60 0.95
C VAL A 200 -6.55 -5.45 0.31
N LYS A 201 -5.37 -5.39 0.89
CA LYS A 201 -4.18 -6.14 0.45
C LYS A 201 -3.71 -7.06 1.57
N LEU A 202 -3.50 -8.33 1.23
CA LEU A 202 -2.86 -9.34 2.08
C LEU A 202 -1.40 -9.54 1.64
N ALA A 203 -0.56 -10.10 2.50
CA ALA A 203 0.82 -10.43 2.16
C ALA A 203 0.91 -11.53 1.10
N GLU A 204 -0.06 -12.45 1.13
CA GLU A 204 -0.16 -13.58 0.21
C GLU A 204 -1.62 -13.99 0.05
N PRO A 205 -1.97 -14.69 -1.04
CA PRO A 205 -3.29 -15.27 -1.22
C PRO A 205 -3.59 -16.21 -0.05
N THR A 206 -4.67 -15.94 0.67
CA THR A 206 -5.08 -16.75 1.82
C THR A 206 -6.43 -17.40 1.52
N PRO A 207 -6.52 -18.73 1.55
CA PRO A 207 -7.79 -19.43 1.37
C PRO A 207 -8.74 -19.15 2.53
N ASN A 208 -10.03 -19.38 2.30
CA ASN A 208 -11.08 -19.26 3.31
C ASN A 208 -11.17 -17.88 3.98
N VAL A 209 -10.86 -16.81 3.22
CA VAL A 209 -10.97 -15.42 3.66
C VAL A 209 -11.78 -14.64 2.64
N GLN A 210 -12.69 -13.83 3.13
CA GLN A 210 -13.50 -12.91 2.33
C GLN A 210 -13.67 -11.58 3.05
N MET A 211 -14.22 -10.59 2.37
CA MET A 211 -14.73 -9.39 3.00
C MET A 211 -16.15 -9.66 3.54
N CYS A 212 -16.51 -8.95 4.59
CA CYS A 212 -17.89 -8.86 5.07
C CYS A 212 -18.23 -7.38 5.20
N VAL A 213 -19.29 -6.95 4.54
CA VAL A 213 -19.81 -5.59 4.61
C VAL A 213 -21.25 -5.65 5.11
N ASP A 214 -21.50 -5.04 6.25
CA ASP A 214 -22.82 -4.91 6.84
C ASP A 214 -23.33 -3.49 6.64
N TYR A 215 -24.58 -3.32 6.27
CA TYR A 215 -25.22 -2.04 6.05
C TYR A 215 -26.28 -1.74 7.12
N GLU A 216 -26.63 -0.46 7.28
CA GLU A 216 -27.65 -0.01 8.25
C GLU A 216 -29.06 -0.50 7.91
N ASP A 217 -29.30 -0.90 6.65
CA ASP A 217 -30.54 -1.51 6.17
C ASP A 217 -30.62 -3.02 6.40
N ASP A 218 -29.72 -3.58 7.23
CA ASP A 218 -29.54 -5.00 7.52
C ASP A 218 -29.21 -5.87 6.29
N SER A 219 -28.86 -5.27 5.15
CA SER A 219 -28.29 -5.99 4.02
C SER A 219 -26.80 -6.24 4.19
N HIS A 220 -26.25 -7.22 3.45
CA HIS A 220 -24.86 -7.64 3.55
C HIS A 220 -24.26 -7.88 2.17
N GLU A 221 -22.94 -7.71 2.06
CA GLU A 221 -22.16 -8.13 0.90
C GLU A 221 -20.91 -8.89 1.35
N TRP A 222 -20.47 -9.84 0.52
CA TRP A 222 -19.28 -10.68 0.80
C TRP A 222 -18.31 -10.67 -0.38
N PRO A 223 -17.61 -9.55 -0.65
CA PRO A 223 -16.60 -9.52 -1.70
C PRO A 223 -15.49 -10.54 -1.43
N SER A 224 -15.19 -11.35 -2.46
CA SER A 224 -14.21 -12.42 -2.36
C SER A 224 -12.85 -11.95 -2.86
N PHE A 225 -11.77 -12.45 -2.25
CA PHE A 225 -10.42 -12.31 -2.80
C PHE A 225 -10.21 -13.15 -4.06
N GLY A 226 -11.05 -14.16 -4.31
CA GLY A 226 -11.00 -14.98 -5.54
C GLY A 226 -9.68 -15.72 -5.74
N GLY A 227 -8.93 -16.01 -4.66
CA GLY A 227 -7.59 -16.61 -4.72
C GLY A 227 -6.48 -15.59 -4.96
N SER A 228 -6.78 -14.28 -4.95
CA SER A 228 -5.81 -13.19 -4.99
C SER A 228 -5.40 -12.78 -3.57
N ASP A 229 -4.30 -12.06 -3.47
CA ASP A 229 -3.86 -11.37 -2.26
C ASP A 229 -4.47 -9.96 -2.13
N GLU A 230 -5.26 -9.53 -3.12
CA GLU A 230 -5.91 -8.23 -3.13
C GLU A 230 -7.37 -8.34 -3.53
N VAL A 231 -8.22 -7.54 -2.87
CA VAL A 231 -9.62 -7.31 -3.25
C VAL A 231 -9.89 -5.82 -3.33
N THR A 232 -10.58 -5.42 -4.40
CA THR A 232 -11.10 -4.06 -4.56
C THR A 232 -12.59 -4.18 -4.88
N PHE A 233 -13.44 -3.46 -4.17
CA PHE A 233 -14.89 -3.47 -4.38
C PHE A 233 -15.47 -2.09 -4.08
N THR A 234 -16.58 -1.77 -4.73
CA THR A 234 -17.38 -0.58 -4.41
C THR A 234 -18.60 -1.04 -3.60
N THR A 235 -18.85 -0.37 -2.49
CA THR A 235 -19.98 -0.66 -1.61
C THR A 235 -21.29 -0.37 -2.30
N LYS A 236 -22.36 -1.03 -1.86
CA LYS A 236 -23.72 -0.94 -2.40
C LYS A 236 -24.17 0.51 -2.51
N GLU A 237 -24.63 0.91 -3.70
CA GLU A 237 -25.09 2.27 -3.98
C GLU A 237 -26.26 2.64 -3.05
N GLY A 238 -26.15 3.82 -2.44
CA GLY A 238 -27.17 4.37 -1.54
C GLY A 238 -27.27 3.71 -0.15
N ALA A 239 -26.57 2.61 0.08
CA ALA A 239 -26.56 1.98 1.40
C ALA A 239 -25.48 2.58 2.30
N VAL A 240 -25.80 2.78 3.57
CA VAL A 240 -24.87 3.29 4.58
C VAL A 240 -24.17 2.12 5.26
N ILE A 241 -22.85 2.17 5.28
CA ILE A 241 -22.03 1.13 5.90
C ILE A 241 -22.19 1.16 7.43
N LYS A 242 -22.48 0.02 8.02
CA LYS A 242 -22.51 -0.22 9.46
C LYS A 242 -21.18 -0.79 9.94
N ASN A 243 -20.65 -1.78 9.21
CA ASN A 243 -19.40 -2.47 9.54
C ASN A 243 -18.73 -3.01 8.29
N VAL A 244 -17.41 -3.08 8.30
CA VAL A 244 -16.61 -3.78 7.29
C VAL A 244 -15.54 -4.60 8.00
N GLY A 245 -15.30 -5.80 7.52
CA GLY A 245 -14.27 -6.66 8.09
C GLY A 245 -13.72 -7.69 7.11
N ILE A 246 -12.58 -8.24 7.44
CA ILE A 246 -12.03 -9.45 6.82
C ILE A 246 -12.57 -10.62 7.62
N GLN A 247 -13.28 -11.53 6.96
CA GLN A 247 -14.00 -12.64 7.59
C GLN A 247 -13.40 -13.99 7.19
N TYR A 248 -13.28 -14.85 8.17
CA TYR A 248 -12.84 -16.23 8.00
C TYR A 248 -14.02 -17.16 7.72
N THR A 249 -13.87 -18.03 6.72
CA THR A 249 -14.98 -18.84 6.18
C THR A 249 -14.72 -20.34 6.16
N ASP A 250 -13.65 -20.81 6.81
CA ASP A 250 -13.36 -22.24 6.86
C ASP A 250 -14.35 -22.97 7.78
N GLN A 251 -15.14 -23.86 7.19
CA GLN A 251 -16.15 -24.66 7.91
C GLN A 251 -15.53 -25.76 8.78
N GLU A 252 -14.31 -26.14 8.48
CA GLU A 252 -13.56 -27.15 9.27
C GLU A 252 -12.85 -26.52 10.47
N ASN A 253 -12.87 -25.18 10.59
CA ASN A 253 -12.20 -24.43 11.64
C ASN A 253 -10.68 -24.68 11.72
N ASN A 254 -10.03 -24.92 10.59
CA ASN A 254 -8.58 -25.05 10.57
C ASN A 254 -7.94 -23.71 10.91
N PRO A 255 -7.01 -23.64 11.88
CA PRO A 255 -6.40 -22.35 12.22
C PRO A 255 -5.68 -21.72 11.03
N ALA A 256 -5.93 -20.43 10.80
CA ALA A 256 -5.29 -19.67 9.76
C ALA A 256 -4.65 -18.38 10.32
N LYS A 257 -3.50 -18.02 9.78
CA LYS A 257 -2.86 -16.73 10.03
C LYS A 257 -2.95 -15.90 8.75
N VAL A 258 -3.50 -14.72 8.86
CA VAL A 258 -3.67 -13.79 7.76
C VAL A 258 -2.84 -12.55 8.02
N SER A 259 -1.87 -12.28 7.15
CA SER A 259 -1.09 -11.06 7.17
C SER A 259 -1.78 -10.01 6.31
N VAL A 260 -2.33 -8.97 6.93
CA VAL A 260 -2.98 -7.87 6.24
C VAL A 260 -1.99 -6.73 6.05
N LEU A 261 -1.68 -6.39 4.80
CA LEU A 261 -0.78 -5.29 4.45
C LEU A 261 -1.45 -3.94 4.64
N GLY A 262 -2.76 -3.87 4.49
CA GLY A 262 -3.51 -2.66 4.71
C GLY A 262 -4.90 -2.71 4.10
N ALA A 263 -5.66 -1.66 4.39
CA ALA A 263 -6.96 -1.38 3.81
C ALA A 263 -7.07 0.13 3.54
N TRP A 264 -7.73 0.48 2.45
CA TRP A 264 -7.88 1.86 2.00
C TRP A 264 -9.25 2.07 1.40
N PHE A 265 -9.67 3.33 1.35
CA PHE A 265 -10.85 3.70 0.59
C PHE A 265 -10.63 4.99 -0.22
N GLY A 266 -11.35 5.11 -1.33
CA GLY A 266 -11.33 6.28 -2.20
C GLY A 266 -12.65 6.49 -2.93
#